data_b4e8b779b29a8ff17c2da60e4afb01ea
#
_entry.id   b4e8b779b29a8ff17c2da60e4afb01ea
#
_cell.length_a   1.000
_cell.length_b   1.000
_cell.length_c   1.000
_cell.angle_alpha   90.00
_cell.angle_beta   90.00
_cell.angle_gamma   90.00
#
_symmetry.space_group_name_H-M   'P 1'
#
loop_
_entity.id
_entity.type
_entity.pdbx_description
1 polymer ?
#
loop_
_entity_poly.entity_id
_entity_poly.type
_entity_poly.pdbx_seq_one_letter_code
_entity_poly.pdbx_strand_id
1 'polypeptide(L)'
;MEILDILILGSGPAALCLASELANQDLNIKGISTKSPNEKWENTYGIWASELEELGLESLLSHRWCQTVSFFGDGENKKGDTPTKHNYDYGLINQEAFQNELLKKCKGIEWLNETAKEIKEKNKLSEVTCFSGLKIKARLVIDASGHKSNFVKRPVQNEIAQQAAYGIVGKFTSPPVNKEQFVLMDFRPNHLNNEEKLSSPSFLYAMDLGNETFFVEETSLASYPALSQ
;
A
#
# COMPACT_ATOMS: atom_id res chain seq x y z
N MET A 1 26.46 16.36 -20.28
CA MET A 1 25.22 15.93 -19.61
C MET A 1 25.63 15.01 -18.50
N GLU A 2 25.22 15.33 -17.29
CA GLU A 2 25.50 14.53 -16.09
C GLU A 2 24.92 13.12 -16.24
N ILE A 3 25.61 12.11 -15.75
CA ILE A 3 25.12 10.73 -15.68
C ILE A 3 24.88 10.41 -14.22
N LEU A 4 23.63 10.07 -13.89
CA LEU A 4 23.27 9.63 -12.55
C LEU A 4 23.65 8.16 -12.35
N ASP A 5 23.95 7.79 -11.11
CA ASP A 5 24.01 6.38 -10.75
C ASP A 5 22.60 5.79 -10.71
N ILE A 6 21.65 6.51 -10.08
CA ILE A 6 20.27 6.04 -9.96
C ILE A 6 19.29 7.19 -10.26
N LEU A 7 18.26 6.89 -11.04
CA LEU A 7 17.08 7.72 -11.21
C LEU A 7 15.85 6.99 -10.68
N ILE A 8 15.14 7.59 -9.73
CA ILE A 8 13.92 7.03 -9.13
C ILE A 8 12.69 7.71 -9.75
N LEU A 9 11.74 6.92 -10.27
CA LEU A 9 10.46 7.40 -10.81
C LEU A 9 9.37 7.25 -9.76
N GLY A 10 8.78 8.37 -9.34
CA GLY A 10 7.74 8.41 -8.30
C GLY A 10 8.25 8.99 -6.96
N SER A 11 7.33 9.40 -6.10
CA SER A 11 7.59 9.99 -4.76
C SER A 11 6.73 9.38 -3.66
N GLY A 12 6.17 8.20 -3.93
CA GLY A 12 5.36 7.45 -2.96
C GLY A 12 6.23 6.71 -1.91
N PRO A 13 5.58 5.94 -1.01
CA PRO A 13 6.28 5.22 0.05
C PRO A 13 7.46 4.38 -0.44
N ALA A 14 7.25 3.57 -1.48
CA ALA A 14 8.31 2.72 -2.03
C ALA A 14 9.51 3.52 -2.54
N ALA A 15 9.25 4.65 -3.22
CA ALA A 15 10.30 5.55 -3.72
C ALA A 15 11.09 6.17 -2.56
N LEU A 16 10.40 6.68 -1.53
CA LEU A 16 11.06 7.30 -0.38
C LEU A 16 11.79 6.29 0.51
N CYS A 17 11.24 5.10 0.72
CA CYS A 17 11.94 4.03 1.45
C CYS A 17 13.27 3.71 0.76
N LEU A 18 13.23 3.45 -0.54
CA LEU A 18 14.45 3.16 -1.30
C LEU A 18 15.44 4.34 -1.28
N ALA A 19 14.95 5.55 -1.52
CA ALA A 19 15.77 6.75 -1.50
C ALA A 19 16.45 6.95 -0.13
N SER A 20 15.73 6.71 0.96
CA SER A 20 16.26 6.86 2.33
C SER A 20 17.40 5.90 2.64
N GLU A 21 17.35 4.68 2.14
CA GLU A 21 18.41 3.67 2.31
C GLU A 21 19.64 3.99 1.45
N LEU A 22 19.42 4.59 0.28
CA LEU A 22 20.49 4.93 -0.65
C LEU A 22 21.14 6.30 -0.36
N ALA A 23 20.48 7.18 0.37
CA ALA A 23 20.91 8.56 0.59
C ALA A 23 22.28 8.71 1.28
N ASN A 24 22.70 7.72 2.05
CA ASN A 24 23.99 7.70 2.74
C ASN A 24 25.10 6.99 1.95
N GLN A 25 24.78 6.52 0.75
CA GLN A 25 25.75 5.91 -0.15
C GLN A 25 26.40 7.00 -1.00
N ASP A 26 27.65 6.79 -1.43
CA ASP A 26 28.34 7.70 -2.35
C ASP A 26 27.83 7.46 -3.79
N LEU A 27 26.54 7.82 -4.00
CA LEU A 27 25.83 7.65 -5.26
C LEU A 27 25.17 8.97 -5.67
N ASN A 28 25.27 9.29 -6.96
CA ASN A 28 24.54 10.42 -7.55
C ASN A 28 23.10 10.01 -7.89
N ILE A 29 22.16 10.40 -7.04
CA ILE A 29 20.75 9.98 -7.10
C ILE A 29 19.84 11.19 -7.32
N LYS A 30 18.87 11.06 -8.21
CA LYS A 30 17.76 12.00 -8.35
C LYS A 30 16.42 11.26 -8.43
N GLY A 31 15.37 11.95 -8.04
CA GLY A 31 13.99 11.50 -8.23
C GLY A 31 13.26 12.37 -9.26
N ILE A 32 12.27 11.79 -9.94
CA ILE A 32 11.29 12.55 -10.72
C ILE A 32 9.89 12.13 -10.34
N SER A 33 8.99 13.09 -10.15
CA SER A 33 7.59 12.87 -9.85
C SER A 33 6.77 14.12 -10.14
N THR A 34 5.50 13.97 -10.49
CA THR A 34 4.53 15.08 -10.59
C THR A 34 4.10 15.60 -9.24
N LYS A 35 4.13 14.75 -8.21
CA LYS A 35 3.83 15.12 -6.83
C LYS A 35 5.13 15.38 -6.08
N SER A 36 5.15 16.43 -5.28
CA SER A 36 6.28 16.67 -4.37
C SER A 36 6.42 15.49 -3.40
N PRO A 37 7.65 15.05 -3.06
CA PRO A 37 7.83 14.04 -2.02
C PRO A 37 7.32 14.47 -0.64
N ASN A 38 7.12 15.79 -0.43
CA ASN A 38 6.52 16.35 0.79
C ASN A 38 4.99 16.37 0.74
N GLU A 39 4.38 16.05 -0.39
CA GLU A 39 2.93 16.02 -0.49
C GLU A 39 2.39 14.83 0.29
N LYS A 40 1.36 15.09 1.12
CA LYS A 40 0.76 14.05 1.97
C LYS A 40 0.25 12.88 1.13
N TRP A 41 0.61 11.68 1.54
CA TRP A 41 0.04 10.47 0.94
C TRP A 41 -1.44 10.34 1.31
N GLU A 42 -2.24 9.83 0.40
CA GLU A 42 -3.70 9.75 0.59
C GLU A 42 -4.14 8.42 1.24
N ASN A 43 -3.35 7.35 1.02
CA ASN A 43 -3.71 6.01 1.44
C ASN A 43 -3.26 5.71 2.88
N THR A 44 -4.02 4.89 3.58
CA THR A 44 -3.58 4.26 4.83
C THR A 44 -2.74 3.02 4.53
N TYR A 45 -1.80 2.72 5.43
CA TYR A 45 -0.91 1.57 5.28
C TYR A 45 -0.92 0.75 6.55
N GLY A 46 -1.24 -0.52 6.40
CA GLY A 46 -1.12 -1.51 7.47
C GLY A 46 0.02 -2.49 7.16
N ILE A 47 0.60 -3.05 8.20
CA ILE A 47 1.76 -3.93 8.12
C ILE A 47 1.77 -4.92 9.28
N TRP A 48 2.41 -6.07 9.12
CA TRP A 48 2.76 -6.89 10.28
C TRP A 48 3.78 -6.15 11.13
N ALA A 49 3.50 -5.97 12.42
CA ALA A 49 4.32 -5.12 13.30
C ALA A 49 5.78 -5.57 13.35
N SER A 50 6.03 -6.88 13.27
CA SER A 50 7.38 -7.46 13.22
C SER A 50 8.24 -6.95 12.06
N GLU A 51 7.63 -6.63 10.91
CA GLU A 51 8.37 -6.09 9.76
C GLU A 51 8.93 -4.69 10.03
N LEU A 52 8.19 -3.85 10.79
CA LEU A 52 8.72 -2.55 11.22
C LEU A 52 9.72 -2.67 12.39
N GLU A 53 9.52 -3.65 13.26
CA GLU A 53 10.45 -3.95 14.36
C GLU A 53 11.83 -4.34 13.82
N GLU A 54 11.89 -5.18 12.78
CA GLU A 54 13.13 -5.56 12.09
C GLU A 54 13.89 -4.36 11.50
N LEU A 55 13.15 -3.30 11.15
CA LEU A 55 13.72 -2.05 10.63
C LEU A 55 13.98 -1.01 11.72
N GLY A 56 13.63 -1.27 12.98
CA GLY A 56 13.72 -0.30 14.09
C GLY A 56 12.76 0.89 13.92
N LEU A 57 11.63 0.67 13.27
CA LEU A 57 10.64 1.71 12.93
C LEU A 57 9.28 1.49 13.64
N GLU A 58 9.22 0.62 14.65
CA GLU A 58 8.00 0.28 15.39
C GLU A 58 7.34 1.50 16.05
N SER A 59 8.13 2.52 16.41
CA SER A 59 7.63 3.79 16.96
C SER A 59 6.78 4.60 15.96
N LEU A 60 6.80 4.22 14.69
CA LEU A 60 6.00 4.85 13.64
C LEU A 60 4.62 4.21 13.45
N LEU A 61 4.25 3.24 14.28
CA LEU A 61 2.89 2.73 14.33
C LEU A 61 1.99 3.72 15.07
N SER A 62 0.84 4.07 14.47
CA SER A 62 -0.22 4.83 15.13
C SER A 62 -1.13 3.93 15.95
N HIS A 63 -1.23 2.66 15.57
CA HIS A 63 -2.00 1.64 16.28
C HIS A 63 -1.38 0.25 16.10
N ARG A 64 -1.55 -0.63 17.10
CA ARG A 64 -1.08 -2.02 17.07
C ARG A 64 -2.15 -2.93 17.68
N TRP A 65 -2.52 -3.96 16.97
CA TRP A 65 -3.48 -4.97 17.42
C TRP A 65 -2.77 -6.29 17.68
N CYS A 66 -2.79 -6.71 18.94
CA CYS A 66 -2.23 -7.99 19.38
C CYS A 66 -3.23 -9.15 19.26
N GLN A 67 -4.49 -8.84 18.94
CA GLN A 67 -5.56 -9.82 18.75
C GLN A 67 -6.02 -9.84 17.29
N THR A 68 -5.15 -10.30 16.41
CA THR A 68 -5.48 -10.46 14.99
C THR A 68 -6.14 -11.83 14.76
N VAL A 69 -7.32 -11.81 14.16
CA VAL A 69 -8.11 -13.03 13.90
C VAL A 69 -8.71 -13.04 12.49
N SER A 70 -9.05 -14.23 12.00
CA SER A 70 -9.87 -14.42 10.79
C SER A 70 -10.96 -15.45 11.04
N PHE A 71 -12.06 -15.38 10.28
CA PHE A 71 -13.14 -16.33 10.28
C PHE A 71 -13.32 -16.91 8.87
N PHE A 72 -13.17 -18.23 8.74
CA PHE A 72 -13.19 -18.94 7.44
C PHE A 72 -14.40 -19.85 7.27
N GLY A 73 -15.47 -19.62 8.02
CA GLY A 73 -16.64 -20.49 8.00
C GLY A 73 -17.68 -20.11 6.97
N ASP A 74 -18.52 -21.10 6.61
CA ASP A 74 -19.66 -20.95 5.74
C ASP A 74 -20.96 -20.55 6.48
N GLY A 75 -20.90 -20.36 7.79
CA GLY A 75 -22.03 -20.00 8.64
C GLY A 75 -23.01 -21.16 8.93
N GLU A 76 -22.93 -22.27 8.21
CA GLU A 76 -23.76 -23.47 8.46
C GLU A 76 -23.14 -24.41 9.48
N ASN A 77 -21.82 -24.47 9.50
CA ASN A 77 -21.06 -25.25 10.45
C ASN A 77 -20.46 -24.35 11.54
N LYS A 78 -20.87 -24.55 12.80
CA LYS A 78 -20.31 -23.84 13.96
C LYS A 78 -18.77 -23.82 14.05
N LYS A 79 -18.09 -24.68 13.31
CA LYS A 79 -16.61 -24.66 13.17
C LYS A 79 -16.08 -23.39 12.52
N GLY A 80 -16.85 -22.76 11.64
CA GLY A 80 -16.48 -21.51 10.98
C GLY A 80 -16.62 -20.27 11.85
N ASP A 81 -17.42 -20.34 12.91
CA ASP A 81 -17.60 -19.24 13.87
C ASP A 81 -16.46 -19.16 14.88
N THR A 82 -15.60 -20.15 14.93
CA THR A 82 -14.41 -20.11 15.80
C THR A 82 -13.31 -19.34 15.07
N PRO A 83 -12.80 -18.23 15.66
CA PRO A 83 -11.77 -17.44 15.03
C PRO A 83 -10.46 -18.23 14.93
N THR A 84 -9.82 -18.13 13.77
CA THR A 84 -8.42 -18.48 13.60
C THR A 84 -7.57 -17.33 14.12
N LYS A 85 -6.80 -17.56 15.17
CA LYS A 85 -5.88 -16.56 15.70
C LYS A 85 -4.60 -16.51 14.89
N HIS A 86 -4.17 -15.31 14.56
CA HIS A 86 -2.85 -15.07 13.97
C HIS A 86 -1.84 -14.81 15.07
N ASN A 87 -0.64 -15.39 14.94
CA ASN A 87 0.44 -15.22 15.92
C ASN A 87 1.29 -13.97 15.63
N TYR A 88 0.74 -13.03 14.86
CA TYR A 88 1.40 -11.80 14.46
C TYR A 88 0.52 -10.62 14.82
N ASP A 89 1.16 -9.60 15.39
CA ASP A 89 0.51 -8.32 15.62
C ASP A 89 0.41 -7.56 14.29
N TYR A 90 -0.73 -6.92 14.08
CA TYR A 90 -0.93 -6.03 12.93
C TYR A 90 -0.80 -4.58 13.38
N GLY A 91 -0.20 -3.74 12.55
CA GLY A 91 0.03 -2.34 12.84
C GLY A 91 -0.54 -1.41 11.78
N LEU A 92 -1.06 -0.27 12.21
CA LEU A 92 -1.40 0.85 11.34
C LEU A 92 -0.25 1.85 11.38
N ILE A 93 0.33 2.15 10.23
CA ILE A 93 1.43 3.11 10.14
C ILE A 93 0.91 4.53 10.35
N ASN A 94 1.58 5.29 11.21
CA ASN A 94 1.44 6.74 11.24
C ASN A 94 2.07 7.31 9.97
N GLN A 95 1.24 7.55 8.99
CA GLN A 95 1.62 7.94 7.63
C GLN A 95 2.48 9.20 7.61
N GLU A 96 2.08 10.23 8.38
CA GLU A 96 2.81 11.50 8.44
C GLU A 96 4.18 11.33 9.12
N ALA A 97 4.23 10.63 10.25
CA ALA A 97 5.47 10.37 10.95
C ALA A 97 6.44 9.55 10.09
N PHE A 98 5.92 8.53 9.40
CA PHE A 98 6.70 7.68 8.51
C PHE A 98 7.26 8.45 7.32
N GLN A 99 6.41 9.23 6.63
CA GLN A 99 6.86 10.08 5.52
C GLN A 99 7.93 11.07 5.97
N ASN A 100 7.71 11.74 7.11
CA ASN A 100 8.67 12.71 7.64
C ASN A 100 10.01 12.06 8.00
N GLU A 101 10.00 10.84 8.55
CA GLU A 101 11.23 10.12 8.87
C GLU A 101 12.02 9.78 7.61
N LEU A 102 11.36 9.29 6.56
CA LEU A 102 11.98 9.01 5.28
C LEU A 102 12.54 10.28 4.63
N LEU A 103 11.78 11.38 4.64
CA LEU A 103 12.23 12.66 4.08
C LEU A 103 13.47 13.22 4.80
N LYS A 104 13.58 13.06 6.11
CA LYS A 104 14.79 13.44 6.85
C LYS A 104 16.02 12.70 6.34
N LYS A 105 15.88 11.40 6.05
CA LYS A 105 16.97 10.57 5.51
C LYS A 105 17.28 10.89 4.05
N CYS A 106 16.31 11.31 3.26
CA CYS A 106 16.47 11.68 1.84
C CYS A 106 17.10 13.06 1.61
N LYS A 107 17.60 13.75 2.63
CA LYS A 107 18.24 15.04 2.48
C LYS A 107 19.42 14.97 1.50
N GLY A 108 19.39 15.85 0.48
CA GLY A 108 20.41 15.89 -0.58
C GLY A 108 20.01 15.21 -1.87
N ILE A 109 18.95 14.39 -1.88
CA ILE A 109 18.38 13.87 -3.12
C ILE A 109 17.46 14.92 -3.73
N GLU A 110 17.79 15.36 -4.94
CA GLU A 110 16.97 16.31 -5.71
C GLU A 110 15.79 15.58 -6.34
N TRP A 111 14.59 16.17 -6.21
CA TRP A 111 13.36 15.69 -6.83
C TRP A 111 12.90 16.72 -7.88
N LEU A 112 12.90 16.31 -9.13
CA LEU A 112 12.44 17.14 -10.24
C LEU A 112 10.92 16.95 -10.44
N ASN A 113 10.20 18.04 -10.64
CA ASN A 113 8.78 18.00 -10.98
C ASN A 113 8.63 17.65 -12.46
N GLU A 114 8.70 16.36 -12.76
CA GLU A 114 8.71 15.82 -14.12
C GLU A 114 7.94 14.50 -14.18
N THR A 115 7.51 14.14 -15.38
CA THR A 115 6.88 12.85 -15.67
C THR A 115 7.68 12.14 -16.74
N ALA A 116 8.14 10.93 -16.44
CA ALA A 116 8.78 10.07 -17.42
C ALA A 116 7.80 9.65 -18.52
N LYS A 117 8.19 9.83 -19.78
CA LYS A 117 7.43 9.46 -20.97
C LYS A 117 7.95 8.18 -21.60
N GLU A 118 9.25 8.05 -21.70
CA GLU A 118 9.91 6.95 -22.39
C GLU A 118 11.25 6.64 -21.72
N ILE A 119 11.62 5.36 -21.69
CA ILE A 119 12.92 4.88 -21.22
C ILE A 119 13.54 4.11 -22.36
N LYS A 120 14.78 4.47 -22.76
CA LYS A 120 15.58 3.78 -23.77
C LYS A 120 16.92 3.37 -23.20
N GLU A 121 17.27 2.12 -23.39
CA GLU A 121 18.60 1.63 -23.08
C GLU A 121 19.55 1.84 -24.27
N LYS A 122 20.68 2.46 -24.00
CA LYS A 122 21.75 2.67 -24.96
C LYS A 122 23.11 2.66 -24.28
N ASN A 123 24.03 1.81 -24.76
CA ASN A 123 25.42 1.74 -24.28
C ASN A 123 25.51 1.53 -22.74
N LYS A 124 24.72 0.61 -22.19
CA LYS A 124 24.66 0.28 -20.76
C LYS A 124 24.15 1.44 -19.87
N LEU A 125 23.50 2.42 -20.47
CA LEU A 125 22.85 3.52 -19.78
C LEU A 125 21.37 3.55 -20.15
N SER A 126 20.53 3.97 -19.23
CA SER A 126 19.13 4.27 -19.47
C SER A 126 18.99 5.77 -19.72
N GLU A 127 18.39 6.16 -20.83
CA GLU A 127 17.98 7.53 -21.12
C GLU A 127 16.47 7.65 -20.91
N VAL A 128 16.07 8.42 -19.90
CA VAL A 128 14.67 8.75 -19.61
C VAL A 128 14.35 10.07 -20.30
N THR A 129 13.32 10.08 -21.14
CA THR A 129 12.77 11.28 -21.73
C THR A 129 11.48 11.64 -21.01
N CYS A 130 11.39 12.85 -20.47
CA CYS A 130 10.20 13.38 -19.81
C CYS A 130 9.21 13.99 -20.83
N PHE A 131 7.96 14.21 -20.41
CA PHE A 131 6.95 14.88 -21.25
C PHE A 131 7.33 16.32 -21.59
N SER A 132 8.08 17.01 -20.73
CA SER A 132 8.66 18.33 -21.02
C SER A 132 9.73 18.34 -22.12
N GLY A 133 10.24 17.18 -22.48
CA GLY A 133 11.39 17.02 -23.39
C GLY A 133 12.75 16.95 -22.67
N LEU A 134 12.77 17.09 -21.34
CA LEU A 134 13.98 16.89 -20.55
C LEU A 134 14.46 15.44 -20.72
N LYS A 135 15.77 15.29 -20.88
CA LYS A 135 16.44 13.99 -20.98
C LYS A 135 17.41 13.79 -19.82
N ILE A 136 17.26 12.68 -19.14
CA ILE A 136 18.10 12.30 -18.00
C ILE A 136 18.75 10.96 -18.29
N LYS A 137 20.04 10.84 -18.06
CA LYS A 137 20.78 9.58 -18.20
C LYS A 137 21.16 9.04 -16.85
N ALA A 138 20.89 7.74 -16.67
CA ALA A 138 21.24 7.04 -15.43
C ALA A 138 21.82 5.65 -15.75
N ARG A 139 22.65 5.13 -14.84
CA ARG A 139 23.12 3.75 -14.90
C ARG A 139 21.99 2.77 -14.56
N LEU A 140 21.13 3.17 -13.62
CA LEU A 140 19.96 2.42 -13.18
C LEU A 140 18.75 3.36 -13.11
N VAL A 141 17.60 2.91 -13.64
CA VAL A 141 16.30 3.55 -13.46
C VAL A 141 15.42 2.62 -12.66
N ILE A 142 14.83 3.14 -11.59
CA ILE A 142 13.95 2.39 -10.70
C ILE A 142 12.55 2.96 -10.82
N ASP A 143 11.62 2.14 -11.30
CA ASP A 143 10.23 2.50 -11.44
C ASP A 143 9.47 2.21 -10.13
N ALA A 144 9.23 3.25 -9.35
CA ALA A 144 8.42 3.27 -8.14
C ALA A 144 7.16 4.13 -8.32
N SER A 145 6.66 4.26 -9.56
CA SER A 145 5.50 5.08 -9.91
C SER A 145 4.14 4.44 -9.55
N GLY A 146 4.16 3.24 -8.97
CA GLY A 146 2.97 2.53 -8.51
C GLY A 146 2.38 1.55 -9.55
N HIS A 147 1.16 1.09 -9.29
CA HIS A 147 0.55 0.00 -10.05
C HIS A 147 0.20 0.35 -11.52
N LYS A 148 0.07 1.62 -11.85
CA LYS A 148 -0.25 2.11 -13.22
C LYS A 148 0.99 2.45 -14.06
N SER A 149 2.15 1.85 -13.72
CA SER A 149 3.36 2.09 -14.50
C SER A 149 3.17 1.81 -16.00
N ASN A 150 3.59 2.76 -16.83
CA ASN A 150 3.61 2.63 -18.28
C ASN A 150 4.86 1.91 -18.80
N PHE A 151 5.85 1.64 -17.95
CA PHE A 151 7.13 1.02 -18.32
C PHE A 151 7.11 -0.50 -18.20
N VAL A 152 6.07 -1.05 -17.55
CA VAL A 152 5.88 -2.50 -17.43
C VAL A 152 5.01 -2.99 -18.59
N LYS A 153 5.58 -3.84 -19.44
CA LYS A 153 4.79 -4.53 -20.49
C LYS A 153 3.88 -5.56 -19.85
N ARG A 154 2.58 -5.41 -20.06
CA ARG A 154 1.56 -6.37 -19.65
C ARG A 154 1.00 -7.07 -20.89
N PRO A 155 0.87 -8.41 -20.89
CA PRO A 155 0.42 -9.17 -22.08
C PRO A 155 -1.00 -8.80 -22.53
N VAL A 156 -1.88 -8.47 -21.57
CA VAL A 156 -3.26 -8.05 -21.84
C VAL A 156 -3.62 -6.92 -20.88
N GLN A 157 -4.06 -5.78 -21.43
CA GLN A 157 -4.42 -4.61 -20.58
C GLN A 157 -5.87 -4.62 -20.09
N ASN A 158 -6.75 -5.43 -20.72
CA ASN A 158 -8.20 -5.33 -20.52
C ASN A 158 -8.81 -6.48 -19.67
N GLU A 159 -8.00 -7.43 -19.23
CA GLU A 159 -8.47 -8.62 -18.48
C GLU A 159 -7.80 -8.71 -17.10
N ILE A 160 -7.70 -7.58 -16.41
CA ILE A 160 -7.13 -7.55 -15.06
C ILE A 160 -8.27 -7.70 -14.07
N ALA A 161 -8.24 -8.78 -13.29
CA ALA A 161 -9.13 -8.91 -12.14
C ALA A 161 -8.83 -7.81 -11.10
N GLN A 162 -9.86 -7.27 -10.51
CA GLN A 162 -9.77 -6.19 -9.52
C GLN A 162 -10.59 -6.54 -8.28
N GLN A 163 -10.20 -5.96 -7.17
CA GLN A 163 -10.99 -5.97 -5.94
C GLN A 163 -11.71 -4.62 -5.82
N ALA A 164 -12.94 -4.65 -5.30
CA ALA A 164 -13.66 -3.47 -4.86
C ALA A 164 -13.77 -3.52 -3.33
N ALA A 165 -13.56 -2.39 -2.69
CA ALA A 165 -13.67 -2.25 -1.25
C ALA A 165 -14.48 -1.00 -0.90
N TYR A 166 -15.34 -1.10 0.10
CA TYR A 166 -16.06 0.02 0.69
C TYR A 166 -15.98 -0.04 2.19
N GLY A 167 -15.43 0.99 2.81
CA GLY A 167 -15.19 1.05 4.25
C GLY A 167 -15.77 2.30 4.88
N ILE A 168 -16.13 2.17 6.14
CA ILE A 168 -16.59 3.27 6.99
C ILE A 168 -15.76 3.33 8.26
N VAL A 169 -15.48 4.55 8.71
CA VAL A 169 -14.88 4.83 10.01
C VAL A 169 -15.90 5.58 10.85
N GLY A 170 -16.15 5.12 12.07
CA GLY A 170 -17.12 5.79 12.93
C GLY A 170 -17.41 5.08 14.24
N LYS A 171 -18.42 5.60 14.94
CA LYS A 171 -18.99 4.97 16.13
C LYS A 171 -20.20 4.14 15.71
N PHE A 172 -20.32 2.96 16.29
CA PHE A 172 -21.39 2.02 16.01
C PHE A 172 -22.27 1.87 17.26
N THR A 173 -23.56 1.59 17.07
CA THR A 173 -24.51 1.33 18.18
C THR A 173 -24.06 0.15 19.04
N SER A 174 -23.47 -0.86 18.41
CA SER A 174 -22.77 -1.94 19.08
C SER A 174 -21.40 -2.16 18.44
N PRO A 175 -20.36 -2.45 19.24
CA PRO A 175 -19.03 -2.66 18.69
C PRO A 175 -19.00 -3.80 17.67
N PRO A 176 -18.49 -3.55 16.43
CA PRO A 176 -18.41 -4.58 15.40
C PRO A 176 -17.33 -5.63 15.69
N VAL A 177 -16.34 -5.30 16.49
CA VAL A 177 -15.26 -6.18 16.95
C VAL A 177 -14.98 -5.94 18.42
N ASN A 178 -14.29 -6.87 19.08
CA ASN A 178 -13.89 -6.70 20.46
C ASN A 178 -12.85 -5.57 20.59
N LYS A 179 -12.72 -5.05 21.81
CA LYS A 179 -11.70 -4.04 22.09
C LYS A 179 -10.29 -4.57 21.76
N GLU A 180 -9.48 -3.73 21.11
CA GLU A 180 -8.11 -4.05 20.69
C GLU A 180 -8.01 -5.24 19.70
N GLN A 181 -9.12 -5.59 19.07
CA GLN A 181 -9.17 -6.66 18.08
C GLN A 181 -9.07 -6.13 16.67
N PHE A 182 -8.39 -6.89 15.85
CA PHE A 182 -8.36 -6.75 14.40
C PHE A 182 -8.88 -8.03 13.74
N VAL A 183 -9.95 -7.92 12.99
CA VAL A 183 -10.48 -8.97 12.12
C VAL A 183 -9.91 -8.76 10.74
N LEU A 184 -8.94 -9.60 10.37
CA LEU A 184 -8.23 -9.51 9.09
C LEU A 184 -9.13 -9.94 7.91
N MET A 185 -9.91 -11.01 8.11
CA MET A 185 -10.86 -11.51 7.11
C MET A 185 -11.99 -12.24 7.81
N ASP A 186 -13.22 -11.79 7.60
CA ASP A 186 -14.42 -12.49 8.04
C ASP A 186 -15.24 -12.92 6.81
N PHE A 187 -15.18 -14.19 6.49
CA PHE A 187 -15.92 -14.80 5.38
C PHE A 187 -17.27 -15.39 5.80
N ARG A 188 -17.73 -15.17 7.03
CA ARG A 188 -19.02 -15.69 7.49
C ARG A 188 -20.16 -15.00 6.76
N PRO A 189 -21.05 -15.72 6.10
CA PRO A 189 -22.10 -15.16 5.26
C PRO A 189 -23.38 -14.78 6.04
N ASN A 190 -23.30 -14.64 7.36
CA ASN A 190 -24.46 -14.45 8.23
C ASN A 190 -25.23 -13.15 7.95
N HIS A 191 -24.56 -12.16 7.37
CA HIS A 191 -25.14 -10.86 7.01
C HIS A 191 -25.71 -10.83 5.58
N LEU A 192 -25.46 -11.89 4.77
CA LEU A 192 -25.89 -11.95 3.37
C LEU A 192 -27.23 -12.70 3.23
N ASN A 193 -28.08 -12.24 2.33
CA ASN A 193 -29.25 -12.98 1.90
C ASN A 193 -28.85 -14.10 0.91
N ASN A 194 -29.80 -14.96 0.51
CA ASN A 194 -29.51 -16.10 -0.35
C ASN A 194 -29.06 -15.73 -1.76
N GLU A 195 -29.46 -14.58 -2.29
CA GLU A 195 -29.04 -14.09 -3.60
C GLU A 195 -27.62 -13.53 -3.54
N GLU A 196 -27.31 -12.79 -2.48
CA GLU A 196 -25.98 -12.23 -2.23
C GLU A 196 -24.92 -13.33 -2.02
N LYS A 197 -25.29 -14.46 -1.37
CA LYS A 197 -24.39 -15.61 -1.21
C LYS A 197 -23.99 -16.27 -2.53
N LEU A 198 -24.75 -16.05 -3.60
CA LEU A 198 -24.45 -16.54 -4.95
C LEU A 198 -23.61 -15.55 -5.77
N SER A 199 -23.39 -14.35 -5.25
CA SER A 199 -22.57 -13.33 -5.89
C SER A 199 -21.07 -13.59 -5.69
N SER A 200 -20.24 -12.71 -6.21
CA SER A 200 -18.78 -12.78 -5.99
C SER A 200 -18.46 -12.74 -4.49
N PRO A 201 -17.63 -13.66 -4.00
CA PRO A 201 -17.32 -13.74 -2.58
C PRO A 201 -16.64 -12.45 -2.10
N SER A 202 -17.00 -12.01 -0.91
CA SER A 202 -16.40 -10.89 -0.19
C SER A 202 -16.07 -11.29 1.24
N PHE A 203 -15.35 -10.44 1.93
CA PHE A 203 -15.07 -10.59 3.35
C PHE A 203 -15.16 -9.22 4.04
N LEU A 204 -15.47 -9.25 5.34
CA LEU A 204 -15.39 -8.09 6.18
C LEU A 204 -13.99 -7.98 6.80
N TYR A 205 -13.51 -6.75 6.79
CA TYR A 205 -12.26 -6.32 7.42
C TYR A 205 -12.65 -5.32 8.51
N ALA A 206 -12.26 -5.54 9.75
CA ALA A 206 -12.72 -4.67 10.82
C ALA A 206 -11.69 -4.53 11.94
N MET A 207 -11.57 -3.32 12.48
CA MET A 207 -10.62 -3.02 13.55
C MET A 207 -11.15 -1.99 14.54
N ASP A 208 -10.77 -2.17 15.79
CA ASP A 208 -10.95 -1.17 16.84
C ASP A 208 -9.82 -0.14 16.74
N LEU A 209 -10.17 1.11 16.46
CA LEU A 209 -9.22 2.24 16.40
C LEU A 209 -9.08 2.96 17.74
N GLY A 210 -9.73 2.43 18.80
CA GLY A 210 -9.80 3.07 20.11
C GLY A 210 -10.85 4.18 20.19
N ASN A 211 -11.12 4.66 21.42
CA ASN A 211 -12.08 5.74 21.68
C ASN A 211 -13.47 5.50 21.06
N GLU A 212 -13.96 4.26 21.09
CA GLU A 212 -15.24 3.84 20.50
C GLU A 212 -15.32 4.10 18.98
N THR A 213 -14.20 4.23 18.31
CA THR A 213 -14.12 4.39 16.87
C THR A 213 -13.64 3.09 16.23
N PHE A 214 -14.35 2.67 15.22
CA PHE A 214 -14.06 1.44 14.49
C PHE A 214 -13.96 1.73 13.00
N PHE A 215 -13.16 0.93 12.33
CA PHE A 215 -13.15 0.82 10.87
C PHE A 215 -13.78 -0.52 10.50
N VAL A 216 -14.69 -0.50 9.54
CA VAL A 216 -15.30 -1.70 8.96
C VAL A 216 -15.31 -1.54 7.46
N GLU A 217 -14.81 -2.52 6.76
CA GLU A 217 -14.74 -2.53 5.30
C GLU A 217 -15.20 -3.87 4.75
N GLU A 218 -16.03 -3.84 3.72
CA GLU A 218 -16.32 -5.01 2.90
C GLU A 218 -15.47 -4.96 1.64
N THR A 219 -14.73 -6.06 1.42
CA THR A 219 -13.80 -6.20 0.30
C THR A 219 -14.17 -7.42 -0.52
N SER A 220 -14.37 -7.24 -1.83
CA SER A 220 -14.58 -8.37 -2.74
C SER A 220 -13.27 -9.14 -2.96
N LEU A 221 -13.38 -10.43 -3.27
CA LEU A 221 -12.26 -11.11 -3.90
C LEU A 221 -12.04 -10.59 -5.33
N ALA A 222 -10.84 -10.81 -5.86
CA ALA A 222 -10.52 -10.36 -7.21
C ALA A 222 -11.44 -11.04 -8.24
N SER A 223 -12.13 -10.23 -9.04
CA SER A 223 -13.07 -10.67 -10.06
C SER A 223 -12.83 -9.96 -11.39
N TYR A 224 -13.23 -10.61 -12.47
CA TYR A 224 -13.28 -10.02 -13.80
C TYR A 224 -14.67 -10.33 -14.43
N PRO A 225 -15.41 -9.32 -14.89
CA PRO A 225 -15.13 -7.89 -14.71
C PRO A 225 -15.10 -7.48 -13.24
N ALA A 226 -14.45 -6.35 -12.95
CA ALA A 226 -14.47 -5.77 -11.61
C ALA A 226 -15.90 -5.47 -11.17
N LEU A 227 -16.19 -5.66 -9.89
CA LEU A 227 -17.45 -5.19 -9.32
C LEU A 227 -17.50 -3.66 -9.38
N SER A 228 -18.65 -3.11 -9.77
CA SER A 228 -18.90 -1.67 -9.64
C SER A 228 -19.04 -1.31 -8.15
N GLN A 229 -18.39 -0.24 -7.75
CA GLN A 229 -18.61 0.38 -6.44
C GLN A 229 -20.00 1.04 -6.37
#